data_9f05a179f589d0257c30e250968127ca
#
_entry.id   9f05a179f589d0257c30e250968127ca
#
_cell.length_a   1.000
_cell.length_b   1.000
_cell.length_c   1.000
_cell.angle_alpha   90.00
_cell.angle_beta   90.00
_cell.angle_gamma   90.00
#
_symmetry.space_group_name_H-M   'P 1'
#
loop_
_entity.id
_entity.type
_entity.pdbx_description
1 polymer ?
#
loop_
_entity_poly.entity_id
_entity_poly.type
_entity_poly.pdbx_seq_one_letter_code
_entity_poly.pdbx_strand_id
1 'polypeptide(L)'
;DALAQVQRFEAVGESWLLVVRVPPALAKFFAYKGSITVNGTSLTVNSVQDSAQGCDVSINLISHTVENTALGDLKAGSAVNVEVDLIARYCERMLGERSIA
;
A
#
# COMPACT_ATOMS: atom_id res chain seq x y z
N ASP A 1 3.10 -10.82 -1.01
CA ASP A 1 3.93 -10.95 0.18
C ASP A 1 3.13 -11.08 1.46
N ALA A 2 1.98 -10.45 1.57
CA ALA A 2 1.14 -10.54 2.76
C ALA A 2 -0.30 -10.17 2.46
N LEU A 3 -1.18 -10.54 3.38
CA LEU A 3 -2.54 -10.05 3.38
C LEU A 3 -2.60 -8.75 4.18
N ALA A 4 -3.36 -7.80 3.70
CA ALA A 4 -3.61 -6.54 4.38
C ALA A 4 -5.11 -6.29 4.41
N GLN A 5 -5.54 -5.32 5.22
CA GLN A 5 -6.94 -5.00 5.36
C GLN A 5 -7.24 -3.60 4.86
N VAL A 6 -8.28 -3.47 4.06
CA VAL A 6 -8.76 -2.15 3.62
C VAL A 6 -9.40 -1.45 4.81
N GLN A 7 -8.90 -0.26 5.13
CA GLN A 7 -9.44 0.59 6.19
C GLN A 7 -10.48 1.56 5.65
N ARG A 8 -10.25 2.09 4.46
CA ARG A 8 -11.15 3.03 3.80
C ARG A 8 -11.11 2.80 2.29
N PHE A 9 -12.26 2.93 1.65
CA PHE A 9 -12.35 2.95 0.19
C PHE A 9 -13.57 3.80 -0.17
N GLU A 10 -13.33 5.04 -0.57
CA GLU A 10 -14.40 5.99 -0.77
C GLU A 10 -14.09 7.00 -1.86
N ALA A 11 -15.13 7.52 -2.48
CA ALA A 11 -14.99 8.59 -3.46
C ALA A 11 -14.66 9.90 -2.75
N VAL A 12 -13.67 10.62 -3.27
CA VAL A 12 -13.26 11.93 -2.76
C VAL A 12 -13.14 12.85 -3.97
N GLY A 13 -14.13 13.72 -4.19
CA GLY A 13 -14.19 14.53 -5.39
C GLY A 13 -14.27 13.64 -6.63
N GLU A 14 -13.36 13.84 -7.58
CA GLU A 14 -13.29 13.05 -8.82
C GLU A 14 -12.36 11.83 -8.69
N SER A 15 -11.78 11.64 -7.53
CA SER A 15 -10.85 10.55 -7.26
C SER A 15 -11.43 9.58 -6.23
N TRP A 16 -10.69 8.51 -5.97
CA TRP A 16 -11.02 7.55 -4.91
C TRP A 16 -9.87 7.46 -3.93
N LEU A 17 -10.19 7.35 -2.64
CA LEU A 17 -9.20 7.14 -1.60
C LEU A 17 -9.25 5.70 -1.13
N LEU A 18 -8.11 5.02 -1.24
CA LEU A 18 -7.92 3.68 -0.70
C LEU A 18 -6.89 3.75 0.42
N VAL A 19 -7.25 3.27 1.60
CA VAL A 19 -6.32 3.14 2.73
C VAL A 19 -6.22 1.68 3.09
N VAL A 20 -5.00 1.15 3.05
CA VAL A 20 -4.72 -0.25 3.33
C VAL A 20 -3.81 -0.34 4.54
N ARG A 21 -4.18 -1.16 5.53
CA ARG A 21 -3.32 -1.42 6.69
C ARG A 21 -2.47 -2.64 6.43
N VAL A 22 -1.17 -2.43 6.32
CA VAL A 22 -0.21 -3.51 6.13
C VAL A 22 0.38 -3.94 7.47
N PRO A 23 0.81 -5.22 7.60
CA PRO A 23 1.42 -5.69 8.85
C PRO A 23 2.68 -4.91 9.21
N PRO A 24 3.02 -4.80 10.52
CA PRO A 24 4.22 -4.07 10.94
C PRO A 24 5.50 -4.55 10.26
N ALA A 25 5.60 -5.84 9.97
CA ALA A 25 6.79 -6.40 9.34
C ALA A 25 7.07 -5.84 7.94
N LEU A 26 6.04 -5.33 7.25
CA LEU A 26 6.19 -4.77 5.91
C LEU A 26 6.24 -3.25 5.89
N ALA A 27 5.96 -2.58 7.02
CA ALA A 27 5.85 -1.11 7.08
C ALA A 27 7.08 -0.40 6.52
N LYS A 28 8.27 -0.92 6.78
CA LYS A 28 9.54 -0.31 6.36
C LYS A 28 9.75 -0.28 4.84
N PHE A 29 8.97 -1.04 4.08
CA PHE A 29 9.11 -1.07 2.62
C PHE A 29 8.26 -0.02 1.91
N PHE A 30 7.42 0.71 2.63
CA PHE A 30 6.51 1.68 2.02
C PHE A 30 6.88 3.10 2.39
N ALA A 31 6.86 3.98 1.40
CA ALA A 31 7.22 5.38 1.58
C ALA A 31 6.40 6.24 0.62
N TYR A 32 6.29 7.53 0.94
CA TYR A 32 5.65 8.51 0.08
C TYR A 32 6.24 8.45 -1.33
N LYS A 33 5.38 8.42 -2.34
CA LYS A 33 5.71 8.29 -3.77
C LYS A 33 6.33 6.94 -4.16
N GLY A 34 6.48 6.03 -3.21
CA GLY A 34 6.89 4.67 -3.54
C GLY A 34 5.75 3.87 -4.17
N SER A 35 6.00 2.61 -4.42
CA SER A 35 5.03 1.72 -5.07
C SER A 35 4.51 0.65 -4.12
N ILE A 36 3.26 0.27 -4.32
CA ILE A 36 2.63 -0.85 -3.65
C ILE A 36 1.78 -1.59 -4.68
N THR A 37 1.80 -2.92 -4.66
CA THR A 37 0.92 -3.71 -5.51
C THR A 37 -0.20 -4.28 -4.66
N VAL A 38 -1.44 -3.95 -5.02
CA VAL A 38 -2.64 -4.40 -4.31
C VAL A 38 -3.45 -5.26 -5.27
N ASN A 39 -3.68 -6.52 -4.91
CA ASN A 39 -4.39 -7.49 -5.75
C ASN A 39 -3.91 -7.49 -7.21
N GLY A 40 -2.59 -7.40 -7.40
CA GLY A 40 -1.99 -7.44 -8.72
C GLY A 40 -1.94 -6.11 -9.46
N THR A 41 -2.46 -5.03 -8.88
CA THR A 41 -2.42 -3.70 -9.50
C THR A 41 -1.35 -2.85 -8.83
N SER A 42 -0.40 -2.35 -9.62
CA SER A 42 0.68 -1.50 -9.11
C SER A 42 0.19 -0.07 -8.96
N LEU A 43 0.41 0.51 -7.78
CA LEU A 43 -0.12 1.81 -7.40
C LEU A 43 0.96 2.66 -6.73
N THR A 44 0.78 3.97 -6.75
CA THR A 44 1.70 4.90 -6.10
C THR A 44 1.19 5.28 -4.73
N VAL A 45 2.07 5.19 -3.74
CA VAL A 45 1.76 5.54 -2.35
C VAL A 45 1.64 7.06 -2.21
N ASN A 46 0.52 7.53 -1.69
CA ASN A 46 0.28 8.94 -1.45
C ASN A 46 0.75 9.37 -0.05
N SER A 47 0.52 8.54 0.96
CA SER A 47 1.01 8.80 2.31
C SER A 47 1.14 7.51 3.10
N VAL A 48 1.92 7.57 4.16
CA VAL A 48 2.19 6.43 5.04
C VAL A 48 2.08 6.91 6.48
N GLN A 49 1.33 6.18 7.29
CA GLN A 49 1.21 6.49 8.70
C GLN A 49 1.44 5.23 9.53
N ASP A 50 2.53 5.21 10.28
CA ASP A 50 2.87 4.09 11.13
C ASP A 50 2.08 4.10 12.44
N SER A 51 1.78 2.91 12.95
CA SER A 51 1.14 2.72 14.24
C SER A 51 1.59 1.39 14.85
N ALA A 52 1.18 1.13 16.09
CA ALA A 52 1.50 -0.14 16.74
C ALA A 52 0.88 -1.34 16.03
N GLN A 53 -0.18 -1.11 15.26
CA GLN A 53 -0.91 -2.17 14.56
C GLN A 53 -0.42 -2.41 13.14
N GLY A 54 0.51 -1.60 12.65
CA GLY A 54 1.05 -1.71 11.31
C GLY A 54 1.25 -0.35 10.67
N CYS A 55 1.03 -0.28 9.38
CA CYS A 55 1.21 0.94 8.61
C CYS A 55 -0.01 1.15 7.72
N ASP A 56 -0.63 2.32 7.82
CA ASP A 56 -1.74 2.70 6.95
C ASP A 56 -1.17 3.41 5.73
N VAL A 57 -1.32 2.77 4.58
CA VAL A 57 -0.85 3.28 3.29
C VAL A 57 -2.04 3.87 2.55
N SER A 58 -1.97 5.16 2.25
CA SER A 58 -3.03 5.87 1.51
C SER A 58 -2.66 5.98 0.05
N ILE A 59 -3.64 5.71 -0.81
CA ILE A 59 -3.47 5.67 -2.25
C ILE A 59 -4.63 6.43 -2.88
N ASN A 60 -4.33 7.37 -3.79
CA ASN A 60 -5.35 8.03 -4.58
C ASN A 60 -5.51 7.29 -5.90
N LEU A 61 -6.75 6.96 -6.24
CA LEU A 61 -7.06 6.22 -7.47
C LEU A 61 -7.90 7.11 -8.39
N ILE A 62 -7.62 7.02 -9.69
CA ILE A 62 -8.48 7.65 -10.69
C ILE A 62 -9.66 6.72 -11.00
N SER A 63 -10.79 7.29 -11.42
CA SER A 63 -12.00 6.52 -11.72
C SER A 63 -11.76 5.41 -12.75
N HIS A 64 -10.92 5.66 -13.75
CA HIS A 64 -10.59 4.65 -14.76
C HIS A 64 -9.98 3.40 -14.12
N THR A 65 -9.06 3.57 -13.16
CA THR A 65 -8.44 2.44 -12.46
C THR A 65 -9.49 1.67 -11.66
N VAL A 66 -10.37 2.38 -10.94
CA VAL A 66 -11.42 1.75 -10.14
C VAL A 66 -12.37 0.95 -11.02
N GLU A 67 -12.76 1.50 -12.18
CA GLU A 67 -13.71 0.87 -13.08
C GLU A 67 -13.13 -0.33 -13.84
N ASN A 68 -11.83 -0.34 -14.09
CA ASN A 68 -11.19 -1.33 -14.98
C ASN A 68 -10.27 -2.32 -14.26
N THR A 69 -10.31 -2.37 -12.94
CA THR A 69 -9.53 -3.33 -12.16
C THR A 69 -10.41 -3.99 -11.10
N ALA A 70 -9.87 -5.04 -10.46
CA ALA A 70 -10.55 -5.69 -9.33
C ALA A 70 -10.69 -4.77 -8.11
N LEU A 71 -10.05 -3.60 -8.12
CA LEU A 71 -10.12 -2.66 -7.00
C LEU A 71 -11.51 -2.05 -6.83
N GLY A 72 -12.32 -2.02 -7.89
CA GLY A 72 -13.67 -1.47 -7.83
C GLY A 72 -14.61 -2.20 -6.87
N ASP A 73 -14.28 -3.44 -6.51
CA ASP A 73 -15.12 -4.25 -5.61
C ASP A 73 -14.70 -4.15 -4.13
N LEU A 74 -13.67 -3.36 -3.83
CA LEU A 74 -13.18 -3.23 -2.46
C LEU A 74 -14.11 -2.38 -1.60
N LYS A 75 -14.08 -2.65 -0.30
CA LYS A 75 -14.77 -1.86 0.72
C LYS A 75 -14.01 -1.99 2.04
N ALA A 76 -14.32 -1.11 2.99
CA ALA A 76 -13.73 -1.18 4.32
C ALA A 76 -13.94 -2.60 4.89
N GLY A 77 -12.88 -3.17 5.41
CA GLY A 77 -12.88 -4.54 5.93
C GLY A 77 -12.44 -5.60 4.93
N SER A 78 -12.36 -5.30 3.64
CA SER A 78 -11.90 -6.26 2.64
C SER A 78 -10.44 -6.65 2.91
N ALA A 79 -10.12 -7.93 2.66
CA ALA A 79 -8.74 -8.40 2.67
C ALA A 79 -8.17 -8.26 1.27
N VAL A 80 -6.92 -7.85 1.17
CA VAL A 80 -6.22 -7.69 -0.11
C VAL A 80 -4.84 -8.31 -0.03
N ASN A 81 -4.34 -8.77 -1.18
CA ASN A 81 -2.95 -9.21 -1.29
C ASN A 81 -2.09 -7.99 -1.58
N VAL A 82 -1.02 -7.84 -0.80
CA VAL A 82 -0.09 -6.73 -0.95
C VAL A 82 1.29 -7.26 -1.29
N GLU A 83 1.94 -6.64 -2.27
CA GLU A 83 3.30 -6.95 -2.66
C GLU A 83 4.18 -5.72 -2.55
N VAL A 84 5.39 -5.92 -2.07
CA VAL A 84 6.40 -4.88 -1.94
C VAL A 84 7.17 -4.77 -3.25
N ASP A 85 7.44 -3.53 -3.68
CA ASP A 85 8.31 -3.29 -4.83
C ASP A 85 9.70 -3.87 -4.59
N LEU A 86 10.25 -4.52 -5.60
CA LEU A 86 11.56 -5.17 -5.52
C LEU A 86 12.66 -4.16 -5.17
N ILE A 87 12.59 -2.96 -5.72
CA ILE A 87 13.57 -1.90 -5.42
C ILE A 87 13.53 -1.53 -3.95
N ALA A 88 12.34 -1.46 -3.35
CA ALA A 88 12.20 -1.17 -1.91
C ALA A 88 12.88 -2.25 -1.06
N ARG A 89 12.77 -3.51 -1.47
CA ARG A 89 13.44 -4.61 -0.77
C ARG A 89 14.96 -4.48 -0.83
N TYR A 90 15.49 -4.13 -1.99
CA TYR A 90 16.93 -3.94 -2.14
C TYR A 90 17.43 -2.76 -1.31
N CYS A 91 16.71 -1.64 -1.31
CA CYS A 91 17.08 -0.48 -0.51
C CYS A 91 17.10 -0.82 0.97
N GLU A 92 16.10 -1.51 1.47
CA GLU A 92 16.05 -1.92 2.87
C GLU A 92 17.21 -2.85 3.24
N ARG A 93 17.54 -3.80 2.37
CA ARG A 93 18.66 -4.70 2.59
C ARG A 93 19.97 -3.94 2.68
N MET A 94 20.20 -3.01 1.76
CA MET A 94 21.43 -2.22 1.73
C MET A 94 21.57 -1.35 2.97
N LEU A 95 20.50 -0.70 3.41
CA LEU A 95 20.50 0.12 4.63
C LEU A 95 20.71 -0.72 5.86
N GLY A 96 20.12 -1.91 5.92
CA GLY A 96 20.32 -2.84 7.02
C GLY A 96 21.77 -3.29 7.16
N GLU A 97 22.43 -3.59 6.05
CA GLU A 97 23.84 -3.97 6.04
C GLU A 97 24.73 -2.82 6.53
N ARG A 98 24.42 -1.59 6.13
CA ARG A 98 25.13 -0.41 6.60
C ARG A 98 25.00 -0.21 8.10
N SER A 99 23.82 -0.48 8.63
CA SER A 99 23.54 -0.32 10.05
C SER A 99 24.33 -1.31 10.89
N ILE A 100 24.63 -2.48 10.35
CA ILE A 100 25.39 -3.54 11.02
C ILE A 100 26.89 -3.26 10.98
N ALA A 101 27.31 -2.67 9.90
CA ALA A 101 28.73 -2.34 9.74
C ALA A 101 29.15 -1.13 10.55
#